data_3c17cc91201b80140ea2c073051339ba
#
_entry.id   3c17cc91201b80140ea2c073051339ba
#
_cell.length_a   1.000
_cell.length_b   1.000
_cell.length_c   1.000
_cell.angle_alpha   90.00
_cell.angle_beta   90.00
_cell.angle_gamma   90.00
#
_symmetry.space_group_name_H-M   'P 1'
#
loop_
_entity.id
_entity.type
_entity.pdbx_description
1 polymer ?
#
loop_
_entity_poly.entity_id
_entity_poly.type
_entity_poly.pdbx_seq_one_letter_code
_entity_poly.pdbx_strand_id
1 'polypeptide(L)'
;MASTALPPVKLYTNSECKDPCAAARNLLAGRKVRFEEVAVETEATFDELQRVSGGMSVPVLTIGKVVQKGFAPGTYQRLLDEAGFPKLAERK
;
A
#
# COMPACT_ATOMS: atom_id res chain seq x y z
N MET A 1 10.40 -24.09 -7.10
CA MET A 1 10.12 -23.69 -7.12
C MET A 1 9.94 -22.77 -6.94
N ALA A 2 10.04 -22.39 -7.35
CA ALA A 2 10.10 -21.28 -7.14
C ALA A 2 9.09 -20.67 -6.84
N SER A 3 8.90 -20.37 -6.05
CA SER A 3 7.86 -19.83 -5.82
C SER A 3 7.83 -18.58 -6.22
N THR A 4 6.94 -18.12 -6.71
CA THR A 4 6.72 -16.87 -7.06
C THR A 4 6.27 -16.17 -5.91
N ALA A 5 7.01 -15.87 -4.98
CA ALA A 5 6.59 -15.09 -3.86
C ALA A 5 6.31 -13.68 -4.33
N LEU A 6 5.14 -13.18 -4.00
CA LEU A 6 4.80 -11.81 -4.29
C LEU A 6 5.54 -10.89 -3.31
N PRO A 7 5.88 -9.67 -3.74
CA PRO A 7 6.56 -8.76 -2.84
C PRO A 7 5.68 -8.34 -1.68
N PRO A 8 6.28 -7.98 -0.55
CA PRO A 8 5.48 -7.52 0.58
C PRO A 8 4.82 -6.18 0.29
N VAL A 9 3.61 -6.02 0.79
CA VAL A 9 2.85 -4.79 0.61
C VAL A 9 2.59 -4.19 1.96
N LYS A 10 2.90 -2.91 2.11
CA LYS A 10 2.60 -2.18 3.33
C LYS A 10 1.85 -0.91 2.99
N LEU A 11 0.90 -0.57 3.82
CA LEU A 11 0.14 0.65 3.67
C LEU A 11 0.31 1.46 4.96
N TYR A 12 0.87 2.66 4.83
CA TYR A 12 1.08 3.53 5.98
C TYR A 12 -0.09 4.50 6.08
N THR A 13 -0.73 4.52 7.24
CA THR A 13 -1.89 5.37 7.49
C THR A 13 -1.74 6.05 8.83
N ASN A 14 -2.69 6.92 9.17
CA ASN A 14 -2.78 7.42 10.54
C ASN A 14 -4.25 7.69 10.86
N SER A 15 -4.53 8.11 12.07
CA SER A 15 -5.91 8.25 12.51
C SER A 15 -6.59 9.47 11.89
N GLU A 16 -5.84 10.40 11.36
CA GLU A 16 -6.42 11.61 10.76
C GLU A 16 -6.58 11.51 9.26
N CYS A 17 -6.02 10.50 8.66
CA CYS A 17 -6.11 10.31 7.22
C CYS A 17 -7.40 9.54 6.93
N LYS A 18 -8.50 10.20 6.89
CA LYS A 18 -9.79 9.50 6.86
C LYS A 18 -10.07 8.86 5.51
N ASP A 19 -10.52 9.68 4.57
CA ASP A 19 -11.00 9.13 3.32
C ASP A 19 -9.92 8.54 2.43
N PRO A 20 -8.80 9.22 2.21
CA PRO A 20 -7.79 8.61 1.32
C PRO A 20 -7.20 7.33 1.87
N CYS A 21 -7.03 7.24 3.19
CA CYS A 21 -6.52 6.00 3.75
C CYS A 21 -7.55 4.90 3.69
N ALA A 22 -8.82 5.22 3.93
CA ALA A 22 -9.87 4.23 3.80
C ALA A 22 -10.00 3.74 2.36
N ALA A 23 -9.90 4.65 1.40
CA ALA A 23 -9.99 4.27 -0.01
C ALA A 23 -8.81 3.38 -0.40
N ALA A 24 -7.62 3.69 0.08
CA ALA A 24 -6.45 2.87 -0.21
C ALA A 24 -6.62 1.48 0.38
N ARG A 25 -7.07 1.42 1.63
CA ARG A 25 -7.29 0.15 2.30
C ARG A 25 -8.34 -0.68 1.56
N ASN A 26 -9.41 -0.03 1.15
CA ASN A 26 -10.48 -0.73 0.46
C ASN A 26 -10.05 -1.24 -0.91
N LEU A 27 -9.22 -0.48 -1.62
CA LEU A 27 -8.73 -0.93 -2.90
C LEU A 27 -7.89 -2.19 -2.75
N LEU A 28 -7.00 -2.20 -1.77
CA LEU A 28 -6.16 -3.37 -1.54
C LEU A 28 -6.99 -4.56 -1.12
N ALA A 29 -7.95 -4.34 -0.22
CA ALA A 29 -8.80 -5.43 0.23
C ALA A 29 -9.68 -5.93 -0.91
N GLY A 30 -10.14 -5.04 -1.77
CA GLY A 30 -10.97 -5.44 -2.89
C GLY A 30 -10.24 -6.31 -3.89
N ARG A 31 -8.93 -6.13 -4.01
CA ARG A 31 -8.12 -6.99 -4.87
C ARG A 31 -7.60 -8.22 -4.12
N LYS A 32 -7.99 -8.37 -2.87
CA LYS A 32 -7.56 -9.49 -2.03
C LYS A 32 -6.05 -9.53 -1.88
N VAL A 33 -5.44 -8.35 -1.83
CA VAL A 33 -4.01 -8.23 -1.63
C VAL A 33 -3.75 -8.31 -0.14
N ARG A 34 -2.82 -9.17 0.25
CA ARG A 34 -2.39 -9.18 1.62
C ARG A 34 -1.47 -8.01 1.86
N PHE A 35 -1.76 -7.22 2.85
CA PHE A 35 -0.92 -6.08 3.15
C PHE A 35 -0.88 -5.88 4.66
N GLU A 36 0.20 -5.26 5.09
CA GLU A 36 0.34 -4.87 6.47
C GLU A 36 0.02 -3.38 6.57
N GLU A 37 -0.92 -3.03 7.42
CA GLU A 37 -1.23 -1.63 7.63
C GLU A 37 -0.43 -1.12 8.81
N VAL A 38 0.36 -0.08 8.60
CA VAL A 38 1.19 0.50 9.63
C VAL A 38 0.57 1.82 10.05
N ALA A 39 0.09 1.86 11.29
CA ALA A 39 -0.47 3.09 11.83
C ALA A 39 0.68 3.98 12.28
N VAL A 40 0.81 5.13 11.64
CA VAL A 40 1.92 6.04 11.91
C VAL A 40 1.51 6.95 13.05
N GLU A 41 1.74 6.49 14.26
CA GLU A 41 1.30 7.21 15.45
C GLU A 41 2.34 7.22 16.56
N THR A 42 3.45 6.56 16.37
CA THR A 42 4.52 6.55 17.37
C THR A 42 5.77 7.07 16.72
N GLU A 43 6.76 7.39 17.55
CA GLU A 43 8.02 7.89 17.04
C GLU A 43 8.68 6.87 16.12
N ALA A 44 8.60 5.60 16.48
CA ALA A 44 9.20 4.57 15.65
C ALA A 44 8.55 4.49 14.29
N THR A 45 7.22 4.60 14.23
CA THR A 45 6.52 4.54 12.94
C THR A 45 6.71 5.80 12.13
N PHE A 46 6.84 6.96 12.77
CA PHE A 46 7.20 8.18 12.06
C PHE A 46 8.57 8.04 11.41
N ASP A 47 9.52 7.50 12.14
CA ASP A 47 10.86 7.31 11.60
C ASP A 47 10.84 6.35 10.43
N GLU A 48 10.07 5.28 10.55
CA GLU A 48 9.96 4.33 9.45
C GLU A 48 9.35 4.98 8.22
N LEU A 49 8.28 5.74 8.40
CA LEU A 49 7.64 6.41 7.28
C LEU A 49 8.61 7.37 6.60
N GLN A 50 9.36 8.10 7.38
CA GLN A 50 10.30 9.05 6.83
C GLN A 50 11.42 8.36 6.06
N ARG A 51 11.91 7.23 6.57
CA ARG A 51 12.94 6.49 5.87
C ARG A 51 12.41 5.91 4.55
N VAL A 52 11.17 5.45 4.57
CA VAL A 52 10.60 4.79 3.41
C VAL A 52 10.19 5.79 2.34
N SER A 53 9.53 6.87 2.74
CA SER A 53 8.93 7.78 1.75
C SER A 53 9.63 9.11 1.67
N GLY A 54 10.47 9.44 2.63
CA GLY A 54 11.13 10.74 2.66
C GLY A 54 10.23 11.85 3.14
N GLY A 55 9.08 11.56 3.73
CA GLY A 55 8.17 12.57 4.21
C GLY A 55 7.24 12.02 5.26
N MET A 56 6.27 12.84 5.62
CA MET A 56 5.35 12.49 6.69
C MET A 56 3.91 12.33 6.19
N SER A 57 3.70 12.43 4.89
CA SER A 57 2.34 12.33 4.35
C SER A 57 1.87 10.91 4.29
N VAL A 58 0.61 10.70 4.55
CA VAL A 58 -0.04 9.41 4.40
C VAL A 58 -1.25 9.60 3.50
N PRO A 59 -1.75 8.57 2.84
CA PRO A 59 -1.25 7.19 2.85
C PRO A 59 -0.01 7.02 1.98
N VAL A 60 0.80 6.04 2.34
CA VAL A 60 1.94 5.64 1.50
C VAL A 60 1.82 4.15 1.27
N LEU A 61 1.90 3.74 0.03
CA LEU A 61 1.85 2.33 -0.33
C LEU A 61 3.24 1.88 -0.75
N THR A 62 3.68 0.78 -0.19
CA THR A 62 4.93 0.17 -0.66
C THR A 62 4.64 -1.23 -1.16
N ILE A 63 5.27 -1.57 -2.26
CA ILE A 63 5.19 -2.90 -2.85
C ILE A 63 6.63 -3.31 -3.12
N GLY A 64 7.17 -4.13 -2.21
CA GLY A 64 8.59 -4.40 -2.27
C GLY A 64 9.38 -3.13 -2.12
N LYS A 65 10.14 -2.76 -3.14
CA LYS A 65 10.94 -1.55 -3.11
C LYS A 65 10.25 -0.35 -3.74
N VAL A 66 9.06 -0.55 -4.27
CA VAL A 66 8.33 0.53 -4.92
C VAL A 66 7.57 1.31 -3.86
N VAL A 67 7.66 2.62 -3.91
CA VAL A 67 7.01 3.49 -2.95
C VAL A 67 6.10 4.44 -3.71
N GLN A 68 4.83 4.48 -3.33
CA GLN A 68 3.87 5.40 -3.93
C GLN A 68 3.30 6.27 -2.82
N LYS A 69 3.53 7.56 -2.92
CA LYS A 69 3.02 8.51 -1.94
C LYS A 69 1.65 8.99 -2.35
N GLY A 70 0.76 9.07 -1.38
CA GLY A 70 -0.61 9.51 -1.63
C GLY A 70 -1.47 8.38 -2.17
N PHE A 71 -2.74 8.68 -2.38
CA PHE A 71 -3.67 7.71 -2.92
C PHE A 71 -3.99 8.06 -4.36
N ALA A 72 -3.64 7.17 -5.25
CA ALA A 72 -3.92 7.32 -6.68
C ALA A 72 -4.40 5.96 -7.16
N PRO A 73 -5.72 5.76 -7.27
CA PRO A 73 -6.23 4.41 -7.54
C PRO A 73 -5.71 3.81 -8.84
N GLY A 74 -5.62 4.60 -9.89
CA GLY A 74 -5.08 4.07 -11.15
C GLY A 74 -3.63 3.64 -11.01
N THR A 75 -2.84 4.42 -10.29
CA THR A 75 -1.45 4.08 -10.06
C THR A 75 -1.33 2.85 -9.19
N TYR A 76 -2.16 2.76 -8.14
CA TYR A 76 -2.16 1.58 -7.29
C TYR A 76 -2.46 0.33 -8.10
N GLN A 77 -3.47 0.41 -8.96
CA GLN A 77 -3.82 -0.74 -9.78
C GLN A 77 -2.67 -1.15 -10.69
N ARG A 78 -2.04 -0.17 -11.33
CA ARG A 78 -0.93 -0.47 -12.21
C ARG A 78 0.25 -1.08 -11.47
N LEU A 79 0.59 -0.53 -10.31
CA LEU A 79 1.71 -1.04 -9.54
C LEU A 79 1.47 -2.47 -9.08
N LEU A 80 0.23 -2.75 -8.67
CA LEU A 80 -0.11 -4.12 -8.27
C LEU A 80 -0.06 -5.06 -9.45
N ASP A 81 -0.52 -4.62 -10.61
CA ASP A 81 -0.44 -5.44 -11.82
C ASP A 81 1.01 -5.76 -12.16
N GLU A 82 1.86 -4.75 -12.09
CA GLU A 82 3.27 -4.92 -12.44
C GLU A 82 4.00 -5.82 -11.45
N ALA A 83 3.54 -5.83 -10.21
CA ALA A 83 4.16 -6.66 -9.20
C ALA A 83 3.67 -8.11 -9.24
N GLY A 84 2.69 -8.39 -10.06
CA GLY A 84 2.22 -9.76 -10.23
C GLY A 84 0.98 -10.12 -9.44
N PHE A 85 0.35 -9.15 -8.79
CA PHE A 85 -0.88 -9.43 -8.06
C PHE A 85 -2.04 -9.59 -9.03
N PRO A 86 -2.92 -10.56 -8.80
CA PRO A 86 -4.04 -10.77 -9.73
C PRO A 86 -5.02 -9.61 -9.67
N LYS A 87 -5.64 -9.34 -10.79
CA LYS A 87 -6.73 -8.40 -10.84
C LYS A 87 -7.97 -9.05 -10.27
N LEU A 88 -8.71 -8.24 -9.58
CA LEU A 88 -9.96 -8.73 -9.09
C LEU A 88 -10.90 -8.84 -10.22
N ALA A 89 -11.34 -9.72 -10.55
CA ALA A 89 -12.13 -9.77 -11.49
C ALA A 89 -12.64 -9.69 -12.42
N GLU A 90 -12.65 -9.77 -12.78
CA GLU A 90 -12.98 -9.78 -13.57
C GLU A 90 -13.75 -10.62 -13.82
N ARG A 91 -14.67 -10.90 -13.76
CA ARG A 91 -15.39 -11.64 -13.97
C ARG A 91 -16.02 -11.55 -14.59
N LYS A 92 -16.29 -11.46 -15.08
CA LYS A 92 -16.90 -11.39 -15.67
C LYS A 92 -17.41 -11.88 -15.78
#